data_c560b0ed4e20ce4956b9635f8094481b
#
_entry.id   c560b0ed4e20ce4956b9635f8094481b
#
_cell.length_a   1.000
_cell.length_b   1.000
_cell.length_c   1.000
_cell.angle_alpha   90.00
_cell.angle_beta   90.00
_cell.angle_gamma   90.00
#
_symmetry.space_group_name_H-M   'P 1'
#
loop_
_entity.id
_entity.type
_entity.pdbx_description
1 polymer ?
#
loop_
_entity_poly.entity_id
_entity_poly.type
_entity_poly.pdbx_seq_one_letter_code
_entity_poly.pdbx_strand_id
1 'polypeptide(L)'
;MQKNILEYLESTVKICPDKLAFSTGKEGMTFGEIYAHSRAIGSFLADNGFYGEPIAIIMDKHPRTLTAFWGVNYAGCFYACIDEKMPEARMSAIIEKLSPRAVICDAKNKKTADALGVDSVYLYDDICDYTVNESALADIRAKQSSTDAIYVAFTSGSTGTPKGVVAAHRSVIDYTETLCEALEFDSDTVFGNQTPLYFDAPLKEIMPTLKLGATTYFIPKMLFSFPIKLVEYLDEHKINTICWVVSALVQISSLGALENHTPKYLTKVAFGSELFPRKQYDLWRTALHEADFYNLYGPTEATGMSCYWKADRELSEDEPIPIGRPFDNTDIILIDEGKRAEQGEICIRGTCLTMGYYNDKDKTDAAFVQNPLNTAYPELIYKTGDIGRINERGELVFLCRKDSQIKHMGHRIELGEIESAALKCEGVRSACCVYDSEGKRIVLYAVGQSAPEAIAAALREYLPRYMLPASIEKLDVLPFTANGKIDRKGLKERAEKALS
;
A
#
# COMPACT_ATOMS: atom_id res chain seq x y z
N MET A 1 -5.08 1.03 -27.35
CA MET A 1 -5.54 0.95 -25.93
C MET A 1 -4.95 -0.31 -25.32
N GLN A 2 -4.18 -0.17 -24.25
CA GLN A 2 -3.59 -1.31 -23.54
C GLN A 2 -4.67 -2.12 -22.82
N LYS A 3 -4.52 -3.45 -22.83
CA LYS A 3 -5.44 -4.38 -22.17
C LYS A 3 -4.79 -5.15 -21.03
N ASN A 4 -3.45 -5.22 -21.06
CA ASN A 4 -2.67 -5.98 -20.10
C ASN A 4 -1.46 -5.16 -19.63
N ILE A 5 -1.17 -5.18 -18.34
CA ILE A 5 -0.03 -4.43 -17.77
C ILE A 5 1.32 -4.88 -18.33
N LEU A 6 1.43 -6.14 -18.78
CA LEU A 6 2.66 -6.70 -19.36
C LEU A 6 3.05 -6.02 -20.69
N GLU A 7 2.09 -5.39 -21.37
CA GLU A 7 2.34 -4.64 -22.61
C GLU A 7 3.29 -3.45 -22.38
N TYR A 8 3.36 -2.90 -21.17
CA TYR A 8 4.35 -1.90 -20.80
C TYR A 8 5.77 -2.47 -20.92
N LEU A 9 6.04 -3.59 -20.20
CA LEU A 9 7.34 -4.26 -20.27
C LEU A 9 7.68 -4.71 -21.69
N GLU A 10 6.72 -5.30 -22.41
CA GLU A 10 6.88 -5.76 -23.78
C GLU A 10 7.20 -4.65 -24.78
N SER A 11 6.72 -3.44 -24.51
CA SER A 11 7.02 -2.26 -25.32
C SER A 11 8.38 -1.67 -24.98
N THR A 12 8.68 -1.55 -23.69
CA THR A 12 9.91 -0.93 -23.20
C THR A 12 11.14 -1.77 -23.47
N VAL A 13 11.05 -3.11 -23.35
CA VAL A 13 12.18 -4.01 -23.67
C VAL A 13 12.63 -3.92 -25.13
N LYS A 14 11.75 -3.57 -26.05
CA LYS A 14 12.09 -3.36 -27.47
C LYS A 14 12.92 -2.09 -27.70
N ILE A 15 12.78 -1.12 -26.79
CA ILE A 15 13.43 0.20 -26.89
C ILE A 15 14.76 0.20 -26.13
N CYS A 16 14.79 -0.31 -24.90
CA CYS A 16 15.94 -0.25 -24.02
C CYS A 16 16.16 -1.54 -23.20
N PRO A 17 16.43 -2.69 -23.86
CA PRO A 17 16.57 -3.98 -23.18
C PRO A 17 17.69 -4.00 -22.14
N ASP A 18 18.80 -3.31 -22.41
CA ASP A 18 20.01 -3.32 -21.59
C ASP A 18 20.00 -2.24 -20.48
N LYS A 19 18.98 -1.38 -20.46
CA LYS A 19 18.85 -0.37 -19.41
C LYS A 19 18.49 -1.01 -18.08
N LEU A 20 19.13 -0.54 -16.99
CA LEU A 20 18.78 -0.93 -15.64
C LEU A 20 17.33 -0.52 -15.32
N ALA A 21 16.49 -1.48 -14.99
CA ALA A 21 15.11 -1.24 -14.61
C ALA A 21 14.95 -1.13 -13.09
N PHE A 22 15.41 -2.14 -12.36
CA PHE A 22 15.30 -2.20 -10.90
C PHE A 22 16.62 -2.61 -10.25
N SER A 23 16.94 -2.01 -9.10
CA SER A 23 18.17 -2.33 -8.36
C SER A 23 17.98 -2.21 -6.85
N THR A 24 18.75 -2.97 -6.09
CA THR A 24 18.94 -2.81 -4.63
C THR A 24 20.09 -1.85 -4.30
N GLY A 25 20.76 -1.30 -5.31
CA GLY A 25 22.04 -0.57 -5.20
C GLY A 25 23.26 -1.49 -5.22
N LYS A 26 23.10 -2.79 -5.01
CA LYS A 26 24.16 -3.81 -5.09
C LYS A 26 23.94 -4.77 -6.25
N GLU A 27 22.73 -5.19 -6.42
CA GLU A 27 22.27 -6.08 -7.48
C GLU A 27 21.17 -5.39 -8.25
N GLY A 28 21.11 -5.57 -9.55
CA GLY A 28 20.10 -4.98 -10.41
C GLY A 28 19.71 -5.91 -11.52
N MET A 29 18.59 -5.59 -12.18
CA MET A 29 18.11 -6.29 -13.37
C MET A 29 17.75 -5.27 -14.45
N THR A 30 18.15 -5.58 -15.68
CA THR A 30 17.78 -4.83 -16.87
C THR A 30 16.34 -5.18 -17.30
N PHE A 31 15.76 -4.38 -18.20
CA PHE A 31 14.45 -4.70 -18.78
C PHE A 31 14.47 -6.04 -19.51
N GLY A 32 15.57 -6.37 -20.20
CA GLY A 32 15.75 -7.65 -20.89
C GLY A 32 15.74 -8.85 -19.96
N GLU A 33 16.48 -8.79 -18.85
CA GLU A 33 16.51 -9.86 -17.84
C GLU A 33 15.14 -10.04 -17.17
N ILE A 34 14.46 -8.93 -16.83
CA ILE A 34 13.12 -8.96 -16.25
C ILE A 34 12.14 -9.64 -17.23
N TYR A 35 12.17 -9.24 -18.49
CA TYR A 35 11.31 -9.82 -19.53
C TYR A 35 11.56 -11.32 -19.71
N ALA A 36 12.83 -11.73 -19.78
CA ALA A 36 13.20 -13.13 -19.94
C ALA A 36 12.73 -14.00 -18.77
N HIS A 37 13.09 -13.61 -17.53
CA HIS A 37 12.73 -14.39 -16.34
C HIS A 37 11.21 -14.43 -16.11
N SER A 38 10.50 -13.31 -16.32
CA SER A 38 9.04 -13.30 -16.17
C SER A 38 8.35 -14.26 -17.13
N ARG A 39 8.83 -14.34 -18.38
CA ARG A 39 8.27 -15.25 -19.38
C ARG A 39 8.65 -16.71 -19.10
N ALA A 40 9.85 -16.95 -18.60
CA ALA A 40 10.28 -18.28 -18.16
C ALA A 40 9.38 -18.80 -17.04
N ILE A 41 9.15 -18.00 -15.99
CA ILE A 41 8.24 -18.33 -14.89
C ILE A 41 6.81 -18.52 -15.39
N GLY A 42 6.33 -17.64 -16.27
CA GLY A 42 5.01 -17.74 -16.88
C GLY A 42 4.83 -19.03 -17.67
N SER A 43 5.86 -19.43 -18.43
CA SER A 43 5.85 -20.69 -19.21
C SER A 43 5.87 -21.91 -18.31
N PHE A 44 6.69 -21.89 -17.24
CA PHE A 44 6.70 -22.96 -16.25
C PHE A 44 5.31 -23.19 -15.66
N LEU A 45 4.65 -22.10 -15.21
CA LEU A 45 3.31 -22.17 -14.63
C LEU A 45 2.28 -22.66 -15.67
N ALA A 46 2.34 -22.15 -16.90
CA ALA A 46 1.43 -22.53 -17.99
C ALA A 46 1.55 -24.03 -18.33
N ASP A 47 2.78 -24.55 -18.48
CA ASP A 47 3.05 -25.96 -18.77
C ASP A 47 2.63 -26.90 -17.64
N ASN A 48 2.54 -26.38 -16.40
CA ASN A 48 1.99 -27.08 -15.24
C ASN A 48 0.49 -26.85 -15.01
N GLY A 49 -0.20 -26.26 -16.00
CA GLY A 49 -1.67 -26.13 -16.01
C GLY A 49 -2.24 -25.04 -15.11
N PHE A 50 -1.45 -24.04 -14.75
CA PHE A 50 -1.94 -22.89 -13.99
C PHE A 50 -2.61 -21.85 -14.89
N TYR A 51 -3.82 -21.41 -14.53
CA TYR A 51 -4.55 -20.33 -15.20
C TYR A 51 -5.68 -19.82 -14.31
N GLY A 52 -5.80 -18.51 -14.14
CA GLY A 52 -6.90 -17.88 -13.37
C GLY A 52 -6.86 -18.13 -11.86
N GLU A 53 -5.73 -18.58 -11.32
CA GLU A 53 -5.58 -19.02 -9.94
C GLU A 53 -4.66 -18.07 -9.14
N PRO A 54 -4.87 -17.97 -7.80
CA PRO A 54 -3.97 -17.21 -6.93
C PRO A 54 -2.65 -17.95 -6.69
N ILE A 55 -1.55 -17.21 -6.79
CA ILE A 55 -0.21 -17.67 -6.44
C ILE A 55 0.33 -16.78 -5.32
N ALA A 56 0.72 -17.38 -4.19
CA ALA A 56 1.38 -16.64 -3.13
C ALA A 56 2.87 -16.45 -3.45
N ILE A 57 3.42 -15.29 -3.11
CA ILE A 57 4.84 -14.99 -3.31
C ILE A 57 5.43 -14.56 -1.97
N ILE A 58 6.45 -15.30 -1.51
CA ILE A 58 7.16 -15.07 -0.26
C ILE A 58 8.65 -14.90 -0.57
N MET A 59 9.04 -13.70 -0.89
CA MET A 59 10.39 -13.33 -1.30
C MET A 59 10.80 -11.99 -0.71
N ASP A 60 12.09 -11.79 -0.50
CA ASP A 60 12.64 -10.51 -0.06
C ASP A 60 12.34 -9.38 -1.07
N LYS A 61 12.39 -8.12 -0.62
CA LYS A 61 12.26 -6.95 -1.50
C LYS A 61 13.46 -6.87 -2.46
N HIS A 62 13.30 -7.42 -3.65
CA HIS A 62 14.35 -7.58 -4.65
C HIS A 62 13.76 -7.49 -6.07
N PRO A 63 14.52 -7.09 -7.13
CA PRO A 63 14.05 -7.13 -8.52
C PRO A 63 13.49 -8.49 -8.97
N ARG A 64 14.06 -9.61 -8.50
CA ARG A 64 13.56 -10.97 -8.75
C ARG A 64 12.12 -11.18 -8.31
N THR A 65 11.69 -10.54 -7.23
CA THR A 65 10.30 -10.63 -6.75
C THR A 65 9.32 -10.04 -7.76
N LEU A 66 9.72 -8.98 -8.47
CA LEU A 66 8.90 -8.41 -9.52
C LEU A 66 8.81 -9.33 -10.74
N THR A 67 9.89 -10.05 -11.08
CA THR A 67 9.81 -11.04 -12.17
C THR A 67 8.87 -12.19 -11.84
N ALA A 68 8.77 -12.58 -10.55
CA ALA A 68 7.77 -13.55 -10.11
C ALA A 68 6.34 -12.99 -10.24
N PHE A 69 6.10 -11.70 -9.89
CA PHE A 69 4.80 -11.06 -10.08
C PHE A 69 4.35 -11.12 -11.54
N TRP A 70 5.19 -10.66 -12.44
CA TRP A 70 4.85 -10.65 -13.88
C TRP A 70 4.86 -12.05 -14.49
N GLY A 71 5.68 -12.97 -14.00
CA GLY A 71 5.63 -14.37 -14.41
C GLY A 71 4.28 -15.02 -14.10
N VAL A 72 3.74 -14.74 -12.90
CA VAL A 72 2.37 -15.15 -12.53
C VAL A 72 1.35 -14.54 -13.48
N ASN A 73 1.49 -13.26 -13.81
CA ASN A 73 0.57 -12.60 -14.76
C ASN A 73 0.73 -13.12 -16.21
N TYR A 74 1.95 -13.53 -16.65
CA TYR A 74 2.15 -14.19 -17.95
C TYR A 74 1.41 -15.53 -18.04
N ALA A 75 1.30 -16.27 -16.94
CA ALA A 75 0.50 -17.48 -16.84
C ALA A 75 -1.02 -17.23 -16.76
N GLY A 76 -1.48 -15.97 -16.82
CA GLY A 76 -2.88 -15.63 -16.66
C GLY A 76 -3.39 -15.81 -15.23
N CYS A 77 -2.49 -15.96 -14.27
CA CYS A 77 -2.76 -16.03 -12.83
C CYS A 77 -2.61 -14.67 -12.17
N PHE A 78 -2.98 -14.57 -10.89
CA PHE A 78 -2.79 -13.37 -10.08
C PHE A 78 -2.02 -13.68 -8.81
N TYR A 79 -1.22 -12.71 -8.35
CA TYR A 79 -0.35 -12.94 -7.20
C TYR A 79 -0.86 -12.28 -5.92
N ALA A 80 -0.44 -12.84 -4.78
CA ALA A 80 -0.47 -12.17 -3.49
C ALA A 80 0.94 -12.20 -2.89
N CYS A 81 1.56 -11.04 -2.73
CA CYS A 81 2.84 -10.93 -2.05
C CYS A 81 2.61 -10.91 -0.54
N ILE A 82 3.34 -11.74 0.19
CA ILE A 82 3.23 -11.89 1.65
C ILE A 82 4.55 -11.48 2.29
N ASP A 83 4.48 -10.68 3.35
CA ASP A 83 5.64 -10.26 4.13
C ASP A 83 6.26 -11.48 4.83
N GLU A 84 7.50 -11.77 4.48
CA GLU A 84 8.28 -12.89 5.03
C GLU A 84 8.57 -12.77 6.55
N LYS A 85 8.36 -11.58 7.13
CA LYS A 85 8.53 -11.27 8.56
C LYS A 85 7.22 -11.21 9.34
N MET A 86 6.12 -11.48 8.65
CA MET A 86 4.80 -11.51 9.29
C MET A 86 4.70 -12.66 10.29
N PRO A 87 3.97 -12.50 11.41
CA PRO A 87 3.69 -13.62 12.31
C PRO A 87 3.05 -14.80 11.58
N GLU A 88 3.46 -16.03 11.92
CA GLU A 88 2.99 -17.27 11.28
C GLU A 88 1.46 -17.38 11.29
N ALA A 89 0.82 -17.07 12.43
CA ALA A 89 -0.64 -17.09 12.53
C ALA A 89 -1.33 -16.15 11.53
N ARG A 90 -0.71 -14.99 11.22
CA ARG A 90 -1.25 -14.05 10.24
C ARG A 90 -1.00 -14.54 8.81
N MET A 91 0.17 -15.09 8.52
CA MET A 91 0.45 -15.72 7.23
C MET A 91 -0.53 -16.86 6.95
N SER A 92 -0.75 -17.74 7.93
CA SER A 92 -1.72 -18.84 7.81
C SER A 92 -3.13 -18.34 7.54
N ALA A 93 -3.58 -17.29 8.22
CA ALA A 93 -4.90 -16.68 7.96
C ALA A 93 -5.02 -16.08 6.55
N ILE A 94 -3.94 -15.51 6.00
CA ILE A 94 -3.91 -15.02 4.62
C ILE A 94 -3.96 -16.21 3.64
N ILE A 95 -3.16 -17.23 3.86
CA ILE A 95 -3.11 -18.44 3.02
C ILE A 95 -4.44 -19.17 3.01
N GLU A 96 -5.07 -19.34 4.17
CA GLU A 96 -6.41 -19.93 4.27
C GLU A 96 -7.43 -19.14 3.45
N LYS A 97 -7.45 -17.82 3.56
CA LYS A 97 -8.37 -16.96 2.81
C LYS A 97 -8.06 -16.92 1.32
N LEU A 98 -6.78 -16.86 0.94
CA LEU A 98 -6.33 -16.82 -0.44
C LEU A 98 -6.53 -18.15 -1.14
N SER A 99 -6.31 -19.26 -0.43
CA SER A 99 -6.30 -20.64 -0.97
C SER A 99 -5.42 -20.74 -2.22
N PRO A 100 -4.14 -20.37 -2.15
CA PRO A 100 -3.30 -20.31 -3.35
C PRO A 100 -3.01 -21.69 -3.89
N ARG A 101 -2.96 -21.83 -5.23
CA ARG A 101 -2.60 -23.07 -5.90
C ARG A 101 -1.13 -23.43 -5.71
N ALA A 102 -0.28 -22.42 -5.56
CA ALA A 102 1.14 -22.58 -5.31
C ALA A 102 1.74 -21.42 -4.53
N VAL A 103 2.95 -21.63 -4.00
CA VAL A 103 3.82 -20.59 -3.43
C VAL A 103 5.10 -20.53 -4.27
N ILE A 104 5.52 -19.31 -4.66
CA ILE A 104 6.85 -19.04 -5.19
C ILE A 104 7.65 -18.36 -4.07
N CYS A 105 8.86 -18.88 -3.77
CA CYS A 105 9.70 -18.32 -2.74
C CYS A 105 11.18 -18.33 -3.15
N ASP A 106 12.01 -17.52 -2.50
CA ASP A 106 13.46 -17.64 -2.56
C ASP A 106 13.97 -18.70 -1.58
N ALA A 107 15.25 -19.07 -1.70
CA ALA A 107 15.87 -20.12 -0.87
C ALA A 107 15.82 -19.77 0.64
N LYS A 108 15.91 -18.48 0.99
CA LYS A 108 15.86 -18.01 2.38
C LYS A 108 14.50 -18.26 3.02
N ASN A 109 13.43 -18.11 2.25
CA ASN A 109 12.06 -18.22 2.74
C ASN A 109 11.43 -19.60 2.50
N LYS A 110 12.17 -20.57 1.94
CA LYS A 110 11.68 -21.92 1.62
C LYS A 110 11.05 -22.61 2.82
N LYS A 111 11.74 -22.59 3.98
CA LYS A 111 11.22 -23.20 5.21
C LYS A 111 9.88 -22.60 5.66
N THR A 112 9.76 -21.28 5.56
CA THR A 112 8.50 -20.57 5.88
C THR A 112 7.40 -20.96 4.91
N ALA A 113 7.71 -21.00 3.61
CA ALA A 113 6.75 -21.39 2.58
C ALA A 113 6.24 -22.83 2.76
N ASP A 114 7.14 -23.79 3.06
CA ASP A 114 6.79 -25.19 3.29
C ASP A 114 5.90 -25.37 4.52
N ALA A 115 6.09 -24.55 5.56
CA ALA A 115 5.28 -24.62 6.78
C ALA A 115 3.82 -24.16 6.59
N LEU A 116 3.49 -23.47 5.49
CA LEU A 116 2.13 -22.96 5.21
C LEU A 116 1.15 -24.03 4.68
N GLY A 117 1.64 -25.23 4.40
CA GLY A 117 0.80 -26.37 4.02
C GLY A 117 0.15 -26.25 2.61
N VAL A 118 0.76 -25.48 1.71
CA VAL A 118 0.34 -25.41 0.30
C VAL A 118 1.03 -26.54 -0.47
N ASP A 119 0.28 -27.30 -1.28
CA ASP A 119 0.76 -28.50 -1.95
C ASP A 119 1.97 -28.27 -2.88
N SER A 120 2.01 -27.11 -3.53
CA SER A 120 3.05 -26.78 -4.49
C SER A 120 3.88 -25.58 -4.02
N VAL A 121 5.17 -25.82 -3.71
CA VAL A 121 6.12 -24.76 -3.33
C VAL A 121 7.31 -24.79 -4.26
N TYR A 122 7.46 -23.71 -5.06
CA TYR A 122 8.52 -23.59 -6.06
C TYR A 122 9.58 -22.60 -5.61
N LEU A 123 10.86 -22.99 -5.75
CA LEU A 123 11.96 -22.06 -5.62
C LEU A 123 12.07 -21.18 -6.87
N TYR A 124 12.24 -19.89 -6.68
CA TYR A 124 12.44 -18.94 -7.77
C TYR A 124 13.59 -19.37 -8.70
N ASP A 125 14.73 -19.77 -8.12
CA ASP A 125 15.93 -20.13 -8.87
C ASP A 125 15.75 -21.41 -9.71
N ASP A 126 14.76 -22.27 -9.41
CA ASP A 126 14.44 -23.47 -10.18
C ASP A 126 13.57 -23.18 -11.41
N ILE A 127 12.90 -22.04 -11.44
CA ILE A 127 11.89 -21.72 -12.46
C ILE A 127 12.17 -20.47 -13.28
N CYS A 128 13.08 -19.60 -12.83
CA CYS A 128 13.35 -18.30 -13.47
C CYS A 128 14.05 -18.41 -14.83
N ASP A 129 14.71 -19.54 -15.11
CA ASP A 129 15.41 -19.84 -16.36
C ASP A 129 14.74 -20.99 -17.15
N TYR A 130 13.45 -21.27 -16.85
CA TYR A 130 12.69 -22.28 -17.58
C TYR A 130 12.58 -21.95 -19.08
N THR A 131 12.54 -22.95 -19.92
CA THR A 131 12.42 -22.75 -21.36
C THR A 131 11.09 -22.05 -21.71
N VAL A 132 11.15 -20.92 -22.40
CA VAL A 132 9.96 -20.15 -22.75
C VAL A 132 9.11 -20.91 -23.76
N ASN A 133 7.85 -21.15 -23.42
CA ASN A 133 6.83 -21.75 -24.29
C ASN A 133 5.97 -20.64 -24.92
N GLU A 134 6.41 -20.15 -26.10
CA GLU A 134 5.75 -19.06 -26.84
C GLU A 134 4.28 -19.34 -27.14
N SER A 135 3.97 -20.59 -27.54
CA SER A 135 2.60 -20.99 -27.90
C SER A 135 1.68 -20.93 -26.67
N ALA A 136 2.12 -21.47 -25.52
CA ALA A 136 1.33 -21.46 -24.30
C ALA A 136 1.07 -20.03 -23.79
N LEU A 137 2.10 -19.18 -23.81
CA LEU A 137 1.93 -17.77 -23.42
C LEU A 137 1.01 -16.99 -24.36
N ALA A 138 1.08 -17.26 -25.68
CA ALA A 138 0.20 -16.64 -26.67
C ALA A 138 -1.26 -17.09 -26.49
N ASP A 139 -1.49 -18.38 -26.23
CA ASP A 139 -2.82 -18.92 -25.97
C ASP A 139 -3.46 -18.37 -24.71
N ILE A 140 -2.64 -18.18 -23.66
CA ILE A 140 -3.08 -17.51 -22.42
C ILE A 140 -3.43 -16.04 -22.70
N ARG A 141 -2.53 -15.31 -23.39
CA ARG A 141 -2.75 -13.90 -23.72
C ARG A 141 -4.04 -13.69 -24.52
N ALA A 142 -4.35 -14.59 -25.45
CA ALA A 142 -5.57 -14.53 -26.25
C ALA A 142 -6.86 -14.64 -25.42
N LYS A 143 -6.80 -15.28 -24.26
CA LYS A 143 -7.94 -15.46 -23.34
C LYS A 143 -8.04 -14.34 -22.31
N GLN A 144 -6.96 -13.63 -22.03
CA GLN A 144 -6.94 -12.59 -21.01
C GLN A 144 -7.78 -11.37 -21.37
N SER A 145 -8.46 -10.83 -20.37
CA SER A 145 -9.22 -9.58 -20.43
C SER A 145 -8.59 -8.51 -19.55
N SER A 146 -8.81 -7.25 -19.88
CA SER A 146 -8.43 -6.14 -19.00
C SER A 146 -9.14 -6.14 -17.65
N THR A 147 -10.19 -6.95 -17.50
CA THR A 147 -10.94 -7.16 -16.26
C THR A 147 -10.39 -8.30 -15.40
N ASP A 148 -9.39 -9.05 -15.87
CA ASP A 148 -8.81 -10.14 -15.09
C ASP A 148 -7.99 -9.60 -13.93
N ALA A 149 -7.99 -10.35 -12.82
CA ALA A 149 -7.22 -10.02 -11.64
C ALA A 149 -5.71 -10.13 -11.92
N ILE A 150 -4.93 -9.24 -11.32
CA ILE A 150 -3.47 -9.26 -11.38
C ILE A 150 -2.81 -9.45 -10.04
N TYR A 151 -3.40 -8.92 -8.98
CA TYR A 151 -2.94 -9.15 -7.61
C TYR A 151 -4.06 -9.10 -6.58
N VAL A 152 -3.76 -9.63 -5.39
CA VAL A 152 -4.54 -9.44 -4.18
C VAL A 152 -3.63 -8.82 -3.11
N ALA A 153 -3.93 -7.58 -2.72
CA ALA A 153 -3.21 -6.89 -1.65
C ALA A 153 -3.95 -7.07 -0.32
N PHE A 154 -3.31 -7.71 0.67
CA PHE A 154 -3.92 -7.92 1.98
C PHE A 154 -3.72 -6.72 2.90
N THR A 155 -4.83 -6.19 3.43
CA THR A 155 -4.86 -5.07 4.38
C THR A 155 -5.47 -5.52 5.71
N SER A 156 -5.33 -4.69 6.75
CA SER A 156 -5.99 -4.92 8.04
C SER A 156 -7.51 -4.96 7.89
N GLY A 157 -8.16 -5.82 8.68
CA GLY A 157 -9.61 -5.96 8.70
C GLY A 157 -10.20 -5.68 10.09
N SER A 158 -11.29 -4.96 10.17
CA SER A 158 -11.95 -4.55 11.42
C SER A 158 -12.36 -5.73 12.32
N THR A 159 -12.49 -6.92 11.75
CA THR A 159 -12.86 -8.16 12.48
C THR A 159 -11.64 -9.00 12.90
N GLY A 160 -10.41 -8.48 12.76
CA GLY A 160 -9.18 -9.21 13.07
C GLY A 160 -8.72 -10.20 11.99
N THR A 161 -9.47 -10.34 10.89
CA THR A 161 -9.08 -11.15 9.73
C THR A 161 -8.65 -10.24 8.59
N PRO A 162 -7.46 -10.44 7.98
CA PRO A 162 -7.02 -9.65 6.86
C PRO A 162 -8.01 -9.68 5.69
N LYS A 163 -8.19 -8.54 5.00
CA LYS A 163 -9.01 -8.44 3.81
C LYS A 163 -8.12 -8.28 2.57
N GLY A 164 -8.33 -9.10 1.55
CA GLY A 164 -7.58 -9.08 0.29
C GLY A 164 -8.29 -8.21 -0.73
N VAL A 165 -7.69 -7.12 -1.16
CA VAL A 165 -8.22 -6.23 -2.21
C VAL A 165 -7.74 -6.72 -3.57
N VAL A 166 -8.67 -6.98 -4.50
CA VAL A 166 -8.38 -7.54 -5.82
C VAL A 166 -8.30 -6.44 -6.87
N ALA A 167 -7.15 -6.24 -7.48
CA ALA A 167 -6.98 -5.30 -8.59
C ALA A 167 -6.99 -6.01 -9.95
N ALA A 168 -7.54 -5.34 -10.95
CA ALA A 168 -7.58 -5.81 -12.34
C ALA A 168 -6.55 -5.08 -13.21
N HIS A 169 -6.21 -5.66 -14.38
CA HIS A 169 -5.34 -4.98 -15.36
C HIS A 169 -5.82 -3.56 -15.66
N ARG A 170 -7.13 -3.39 -15.93
CA ARG A 170 -7.69 -2.08 -16.30
C ARG A 170 -7.47 -1.00 -15.25
N SER A 171 -7.64 -1.35 -13.96
CA SER A 171 -7.51 -0.35 -12.89
C SER A 171 -6.06 0.08 -12.67
N VAL A 172 -5.10 -0.85 -12.83
CA VAL A 172 -3.67 -0.53 -12.76
C VAL A 172 -3.18 0.19 -14.00
N ILE A 173 -3.70 -0.12 -15.19
CA ILE A 173 -3.41 0.63 -16.43
C ILE A 173 -3.89 2.07 -16.28
N ASP A 174 -5.15 2.27 -15.89
CA ASP A 174 -5.74 3.59 -15.68
C ASP A 174 -4.91 4.42 -14.67
N TYR A 175 -4.62 3.83 -13.53
CA TYR A 175 -3.77 4.42 -12.52
C TYR A 175 -2.38 4.80 -13.04
N THR A 176 -1.74 3.91 -13.82
CA THR A 176 -0.39 4.14 -14.35
C THR A 176 -0.37 5.29 -15.35
N GLU A 177 -1.37 5.34 -16.26
CA GLU A 177 -1.48 6.40 -17.26
C GLU A 177 -1.63 7.76 -16.60
N THR A 178 -2.62 7.87 -15.72
CA THR A 178 -3.00 9.14 -15.07
C THR A 178 -1.93 9.63 -14.08
N LEU A 179 -1.29 8.71 -13.35
CA LEU A 179 -0.19 9.05 -12.44
C LEU A 179 1.02 9.59 -13.19
N CYS A 180 1.44 8.93 -14.28
CA CYS A 180 2.59 9.36 -15.07
C CYS A 180 2.36 10.76 -15.67
N GLU A 181 1.16 11.03 -16.14
CA GLU A 181 0.79 12.33 -16.68
C GLU A 181 0.76 13.41 -15.60
N ALA A 182 0.06 13.16 -14.50
CA ALA A 182 -0.13 14.13 -13.42
C ALA A 182 1.18 14.53 -12.71
N LEU A 183 2.13 13.59 -12.58
CA LEU A 183 3.41 13.83 -11.94
C LEU A 183 4.54 14.07 -12.96
N GLU A 184 4.23 14.10 -14.25
CA GLU A 184 5.17 14.39 -15.32
C GLU A 184 6.43 13.50 -15.23
N PHE A 185 6.23 12.18 -15.11
CA PHE A 185 7.33 11.21 -15.13
C PHE A 185 7.78 10.91 -16.57
N ASP A 186 9.05 10.60 -16.73
CA ASP A 186 9.69 10.32 -18.02
C ASP A 186 10.71 9.17 -17.92
N SER A 187 11.42 8.92 -19.01
CA SER A 187 12.47 7.90 -19.08
C SER A 187 13.70 8.20 -18.23
N ASP A 188 13.95 9.46 -17.90
CA ASP A 188 15.10 9.90 -17.09
C ASP A 188 14.78 9.91 -15.59
N THR A 189 13.55 9.58 -15.24
CA THR A 189 13.12 9.44 -13.85
C THR A 189 13.86 8.29 -13.17
N VAL A 190 14.48 8.59 -12.03
CA VAL A 190 15.15 7.63 -11.16
C VAL A 190 14.44 7.60 -9.81
N PHE A 191 13.64 6.57 -9.58
CA PHE A 191 12.87 6.42 -8.35
C PHE A 191 13.69 5.84 -7.21
N GLY A 192 13.43 6.34 -5.99
CA GLY A 192 13.85 5.72 -4.74
C GLY A 192 12.68 5.08 -4.03
N ASN A 193 12.46 3.77 -4.18
CA ASN A 193 11.34 3.09 -3.57
C ASN A 193 11.57 2.78 -2.09
N GLN A 194 10.66 3.26 -1.24
CA GLN A 194 10.65 3.04 0.22
C GLN A 194 9.76 1.86 0.60
N THR A 195 8.57 1.78 0.04
CA THR A 195 7.48 0.90 0.48
C THR A 195 7.77 -0.58 0.19
N PRO A 196 7.42 -1.52 1.10
CA PRO A 196 7.49 -2.96 0.85
C PRO A 196 6.58 -3.41 -0.31
N LEU A 197 6.98 -4.50 -1.00
CA LEU A 197 6.29 -5.01 -2.20
C LEU A 197 4.94 -5.70 -1.92
N TYR A 198 4.61 -6.01 -0.68
CA TYR A 198 3.32 -6.62 -0.32
C TYR A 198 2.17 -5.60 -0.16
N PHE A 199 2.45 -4.31 -0.37
CA PHE A 199 1.45 -3.25 -0.50
C PHE A 199 1.20 -2.90 -1.97
N ASP A 200 0.13 -2.14 -2.22
CA ASP A 200 -0.16 -1.51 -3.52
C ASP A 200 0.68 -0.23 -3.75
N ALA A 201 1.15 0.40 -2.69
CA ALA A 201 1.88 1.65 -2.75
C ALA A 201 3.13 1.65 -3.67
N PRO A 202 3.93 0.55 -3.82
CA PRO A 202 5.03 0.48 -4.76
C PRO A 202 4.64 0.63 -6.24
N LEU A 203 3.38 0.49 -6.58
CA LEU A 203 2.91 0.72 -7.97
C LEU A 203 3.26 2.12 -8.48
N LYS A 204 3.43 3.11 -7.57
CA LYS A 204 3.82 4.48 -7.91
C LYS A 204 5.19 4.59 -8.60
N GLU A 205 6.08 3.65 -8.33
CA GLU A 205 7.41 3.62 -8.92
C GLU A 205 7.54 2.47 -9.93
N ILE A 206 7.00 1.30 -9.60
CA ILE A 206 7.16 0.07 -10.40
C ILE A 206 6.48 0.21 -11.76
N MET A 207 5.23 0.68 -11.79
CA MET A 207 4.49 0.77 -13.05
C MET A 207 5.00 1.86 -13.99
N PRO A 208 5.33 3.09 -13.51
CA PRO A 208 6.02 4.09 -14.32
C PRO A 208 7.38 3.60 -14.85
N THR A 209 8.14 2.82 -14.05
CA THR A 209 9.40 2.23 -14.53
C THR A 209 9.17 1.34 -15.75
N LEU A 210 8.17 0.45 -15.69
CA LEU A 210 7.84 -0.41 -16.84
C LEU A 210 7.34 0.38 -18.05
N LYS A 211 6.49 1.38 -17.83
CA LYS A 211 5.86 2.15 -18.91
C LYS A 211 6.86 3.04 -19.65
N LEU A 212 7.71 3.74 -18.89
CA LEU A 212 8.52 4.84 -19.42
C LEU A 212 9.97 4.43 -19.69
N GLY A 213 10.38 3.24 -19.26
CA GLY A 213 11.79 2.87 -19.27
C GLY A 213 12.60 3.63 -18.21
N ALA A 214 11.98 4.05 -17.11
CA ALA A 214 12.62 4.69 -15.96
C ALA A 214 13.47 3.69 -15.17
N THR A 215 14.07 4.11 -14.05
CA THR A 215 14.84 3.23 -13.17
C THR A 215 14.32 3.34 -11.74
N THR A 216 14.20 2.22 -11.02
CA THR A 216 13.81 2.22 -9.59
C THR A 216 14.87 1.55 -8.74
N TYR A 217 15.33 2.26 -7.71
CA TYR A 217 16.18 1.72 -6.66
C TYR A 217 15.35 1.34 -5.44
N PHE A 218 15.46 0.09 -4.99
CA PHE A 218 14.88 -0.36 -3.72
C PHE A 218 15.79 0.06 -2.57
N ILE A 219 15.39 1.08 -1.83
CA ILE A 219 16.18 1.62 -0.74
C ILE A 219 16.21 0.62 0.42
N PRO A 220 17.40 0.25 0.95
CA PRO A 220 17.50 -0.62 2.11
C PRO A 220 16.79 -0.03 3.33
N LYS A 221 15.88 -0.82 3.94
CA LYS A 221 15.05 -0.37 5.08
C LYS A 221 15.87 0.22 6.23
N MET A 222 17.07 -0.31 6.49
CA MET A 222 17.92 0.17 7.57
C MET A 222 18.39 1.62 7.38
N LEU A 223 18.49 2.12 6.14
CA LEU A 223 18.93 3.49 5.87
C LEU A 223 17.96 4.54 6.42
N PHE A 224 16.67 4.22 6.55
CA PHE A 224 15.70 5.11 7.17
C PHE A 224 15.97 5.39 8.65
N SER A 225 16.76 4.53 9.32
CA SER A 225 17.25 4.79 10.68
C SER A 225 18.54 5.63 10.72
N PHE A 226 19.14 5.92 9.56
CA PHE A 226 20.37 6.69 9.41
C PHE A 226 20.19 7.77 8.33
N PRO A 227 19.46 8.88 8.61
CA PRO A 227 19.00 9.82 7.59
C PRO A 227 20.12 10.44 6.73
N ILE A 228 21.29 10.71 7.31
CA ILE A 228 22.45 11.22 6.53
C ILE A 228 22.88 10.18 5.49
N LYS A 229 23.03 8.92 5.89
CA LYS A 229 23.37 7.82 4.95
C LYS A 229 22.29 7.58 3.91
N LEU A 230 21.03 7.84 4.26
CA LEU A 230 19.94 7.76 3.30
C LEU A 230 20.09 8.84 2.23
N VAL A 231 20.39 10.08 2.62
CA VAL A 231 20.62 11.18 1.65
C VAL A 231 21.85 10.91 0.78
N GLU A 232 22.95 10.40 1.38
CA GLU A 232 24.13 9.95 0.62
C GLU A 232 23.77 8.87 -0.42
N TYR A 233 22.92 7.92 -0.04
CA TYR A 233 22.43 6.88 -0.97
C TYR A 233 21.59 7.47 -2.11
N LEU A 234 20.73 8.45 -1.82
CA LEU A 234 19.96 9.15 -2.87
C LEU A 234 20.89 9.84 -3.86
N ASP A 235 21.94 10.49 -3.38
CA ASP A 235 22.94 11.19 -4.21
C ASP A 235 23.81 10.21 -5.00
N GLU A 236 24.29 9.12 -4.39
CA GLU A 236 25.11 8.09 -5.04
C GLU A 236 24.41 7.49 -6.26
N HIS A 237 23.12 7.21 -6.12
CA HIS A 237 22.32 6.62 -7.19
C HIS A 237 21.57 7.66 -8.05
N LYS A 238 21.83 8.96 -7.84
CA LYS A 238 21.21 10.08 -8.56
C LYS A 238 19.68 9.98 -8.58
N ILE A 239 19.10 9.55 -7.44
CA ILE A 239 17.65 9.45 -7.30
C ILE A 239 17.06 10.85 -7.36
N ASN A 240 16.19 11.07 -8.35
CA ASN A 240 15.58 12.37 -8.61
C ASN A 240 14.09 12.41 -8.18
N THR A 241 13.50 11.26 -7.88
CA THR A 241 12.07 11.16 -7.55
C THR A 241 11.84 10.20 -6.40
N ILE A 242 11.06 10.62 -5.41
CA ILE A 242 10.60 9.77 -4.31
C ILE A 242 9.07 9.87 -4.17
N CYS A 243 8.43 8.73 -3.88
CA CYS A 243 6.99 8.62 -3.65
C CYS A 243 6.73 7.93 -2.30
N TRP A 244 7.01 8.63 -1.19
CA TRP A 244 7.10 8.01 0.13
C TRP A 244 5.90 8.30 1.02
N VAL A 245 5.77 7.50 2.07
CA VAL A 245 4.86 7.80 3.17
C VAL A 245 5.36 9.01 3.96
N VAL A 246 4.45 9.80 4.50
CA VAL A 246 4.80 11.02 5.25
C VAL A 246 5.71 10.73 6.43
N SER A 247 5.47 9.64 7.16
CA SER A 247 6.30 9.27 8.32
C SER A 247 7.79 9.08 7.98
N ALA A 248 8.13 8.61 6.78
CA ALA A 248 9.52 8.52 6.33
C ALA A 248 10.16 9.90 6.12
N LEU A 249 9.41 10.84 5.53
CA LEU A 249 9.85 12.22 5.36
C LEU A 249 10.03 12.94 6.72
N VAL A 250 9.06 12.77 7.62
CA VAL A 250 9.11 13.33 8.97
C VAL A 250 10.31 12.82 9.76
N GLN A 251 10.66 11.55 9.63
CA GLN A 251 11.82 10.98 10.30
C GLN A 251 13.13 11.67 9.86
N ILE A 252 13.29 11.91 8.56
CA ILE A 252 14.47 12.58 8.00
C ILE A 252 14.57 14.02 8.50
N SER A 253 13.49 14.79 8.38
CA SER A 253 13.49 16.21 8.77
C SER A 253 13.58 16.40 10.29
N SER A 254 12.96 15.52 11.10
CA SER A 254 13.01 15.60 12.56
C SER A 254 14.40 15.32 13.15
N LEU A 255 15.25 14.58 12.43
CA LEU A 255 16.62 14.29 12.83
C LEU A 255 17.64 15.30 12.28
N GLY A 256 17.17 16.42 11.69
CA GLY A 256 18.01 17.51 11.21
C GLY A 256 18.90 17.14 9.99
N ALA A 257 18.58 16.06 9.29
CA ALA A 257 19.41 15.62 8.17
C ALA A 257 19.45 16.65 7.04
N LEU A 258 18.31 17.31 6.76
CA LEU A 258 18.22 18.32 5.69
C LEU A 258 19.00 19.61 5.95
N GLU A 259 19.31 19.92 7.22
CA GLU A 259 20.10 21.10 7.59
C GLU A 259 21.59 20.93 7.21
N ASN A 260 22.07 19.69 7.23
CA ASN A 260 23.47 19.36 7.03
C ASN A 260 23.74 18.71 5.66
N HIS A 261 22.73 18.13 5.05
CA HIS A 261 22.89 17.37 3.81
C HIS A 261 21.60 17.37 2.99
N THR A 262 21.50 18.26 2.02
CA THR A 262 20.35 18.32 1.10
C THR A 262 20.59 17.39 -0.09
N PRO A 263 19.62 16.52 -0.47
CA PRO A 263 19.74 15.69 -1.66
C PRO A 263 19.96 16.51 -2.94
N LYS A 264 21.02 16.23 -3.69
CA LYS A 264 21.46 17.05 -4.83
C LYS A 264 20.64 16.85 -6.10
N TYR A 265 20.10 15.64 -6.26
CA TYR A 265 19.42 15.27 -7.52
C TYR A 265 17.90 15.21 -7.37
N LEU A 266 17.38 15.33 -6.14
CA LEU A 266 15.96 15.16 -5.87
C LEU A 266 15.16 16.36 -6.36
N THR A 267 14.40 16.16 -7.43
CA THR A 267 13.56 17.18 -8.08
C THR A 267 12.07 16.95 -7.91
N LYS A 268 11.65 15.74 -7.50
CA LYS A 268 10.24 15.42 -7.24
C LYS A 268 10.07 14.69 -5.92
N VAL A 269 9.16 15.20 -5.09
CA VAL A 269 8.80 14.64 -3.79
C VAL A 269 7.29 14.42 -3.75
N ALA A 270 6.84 13.20 -4.00
CA ALA A 270 5.46 12.80 -3.80
C ALA A 270 5.31 12.14 -2.42
N PHE A 271 4.27 12.51 -1.69
CA PHE A 271 4.00 11.99 -0.37
C PHE A 271 2.50 11.70 -0.21
N GLY A 272 2.14 10.87 0.74
CA GLY A 272 0.75 10.56 0.99
C GLY A 272 0.55 9.58 2.12
N SER A 273 -0.65 9.02 2.19
CA SER A 273 -1.09 8.04 3.20
C SER A 273 -1.27 8.60 4.61
N GLU A 274 -0.68 9.74 4.96
CA GLU A 274 -0.77 10.35 6.30
C GLU A 274 -0.84 11.88 6.17
N LEU A 275 -1.29 12.55 7.23
CA LEU A 275 -1.22 14.01 7.31
C LEU A 275 0.23 14.44 7.51
N PHE A 276 0.73 15.31 6.65
CA PHE A 276 2.06 15.89 6.79
C PHE A 276 2.02 17.06 7.78
N PRO A 277 2.72 16.96 8.94
CA PRO A 277 2.78 18.07 9.86
C PRO A 277 3.41 19.29 9.21
N ARG A 278 2.75 20.45 9.29
CA ARG A 278 3.11 21.65 8.58
C ARG A 278 4.59 22.05 8.77
N LYS A 279 5.07 22.05 9.99
CA LYS A 279 6.48 22.36 10.31
C LYS A 279 7.46 21.46 9.52
N GLN A 280 7.17 20.17 9.44
CA GLN A 280 8.04 19.22 8.74
C GLN A 280 7.95 19.36 7.21
N TYR A 281 6.75 19.63 6.69
CA TYR A 281 6.55 19.96 5.29
C TYR A 281 7.34 21.22 4.89
N ASP A 282 7.27 22.28 5.69
CA ASP A 282 7.97 23.54 5.41
C ASP A 282 9.51 23.36 5.44
N LEU A 283 10.06 22.50 6.32
CA LEU A 283 11.48 22.12 6.31
C LEU A 283 11.90 21.50 4.97
N TRP A 284 11.11 20.56 4.45
CA TRP A 284 11.37 19.94 3.14
C TRP A 284 11.26 20.93 2.00
N ARG A 285 10.23 21.78 1.99
CA ARG A 285 10.03 22.82 0.99
C ARG A 285 11.18 23.84 0.97
N THR A 286 11.69 24.22 2.14
CA THR A 286 12.80 25.13 2.28
C THR A 286 14.11 24.50 1.78
N ALA A 287 14.37 23.25 2.16
CA ALA A 287 15.58 22.53 1.76
C ALA A 287 15.63 22.24 0.26
N LEU A 288 14.47 21.95 -0.36
CA LEU A 288 14.33 21.58 -1.77
C LEU A 288 13.40 22.57 -2.50
N HIS A 289 13.73 23.85 -2.47
CA HIS A 289 12.88 24.93 -2.99
C HIS A 289 12.64 24.88 -4.52
N GLU A 290 13.50 24.18 -5.27
CA GLU A 290 13.34 23.97 -6.72
C GLU A 290 12.59 22.68 -7.06
N ALA A 291 12.34 21.80 -6.07
CA ALA A 291 11.67 20.53 -6.32
C ALA A 291 10.15 20.68 -6.36
N ASP A 292 9.52 19.90 -7.21
CA ASP A 292 8.07 19.72 -7.23
C ASP A 292 7.61 18.84 -6.07
N PHE A 293 6.58 19.27 -5.34
CA PHE A 293 5.97 18.51 -4.26
C PHE A 293 4.54 18.14 -4.62
N TYR A 294 4.19 16.87 -4.37
CA TYR A 294 2.84 16.34 -4.64
C TYR A 294 2.30 15.62 -3.40
N ASN A 295 1.12 16.04 -2.94
CA ASN A 295 0.36 15.26 -1.96
C ASN A 295 -0.57 14.31 -2.69
N LEU A 296 -0.47 13.02 -2.38
CA LEU A 296 -1.26 11.94 -3.01
C LEU A 296 -2.24 11.35 -2.01
N TYR A 297 -3.47 11.14 -2.43
CA TYR A 297 -4.52 10.52 -1.62
C TYR A 297 -5.23 9.42 -2.39
N GLY A 298 -5.46 8.30 -1.73
CA GLY A 298 -6.27 7.20 -2.24
C GLY A 298 -6.21 5.97 -1.34
N PRO A 299 -7.25 5.13 -1.38
CA PRO A 299 -7.28 3.83 -0.72
C PRO A 299 -6.84 2.71 -1.69
N THR A 300 -6.42 1.59 -1.12
CA THR A 300 -6.08 0.38 -1.89
C THR A 300 -7.25 -0.10 -2.76
N GLU A 301 -8.48 0.10 -2.30
CA GLU A 301 -9.71 -0.26 -2.99
C GLU A 301 -9.99 0.56 -4.28
N ALA A 302 -9.21 1.63 -4.49
CA ALA A 302 -9.20 2.43 -5.73
C ALA A 302 -7.78 2.46 -6.34
N THR A 303 -7.07 1.36 -6.28
CA THR A 303 -5.76 1.12 -6.92
C THR A 303 -4.70 2.16 -6.52
N GLY A 304 -4.56 2.35 -5.19
CA GLY A 304 -3.48 3.13 -4.58
C GLY A 304 -3.81 4.60 -4.40
N MET A 305 -3.77 5.42 -5.44
CA MET A 305 -4.03 6.88 -5.33
C MET A 305 -5.13 7.30 -6.28
N SER A 306 -5.99 8.20 -5.82
CA SER A 306 -7.17 8.70 -6.55
C SER A 306 -7.17 10.20 -6.74
N CYS A 307 -6.38 10.92 -5.94
CA CYS A 307 -6.24 12.38 -6.01
C CYS A 307 -4.78 12.80 -5.85
N TYR A 308 -4.50 13.99 -6.36
CA TYR A 308 -3.22 14.65 -6.15
C TYR A 308 -3.37 16.15 -5.98
N TRP A 309 -2.47 16.74 -5.23
CA TRP A 309 -2.28 18.17 -5.12
C TRP A 309 -0.81 18.52 -5.42
N LYS A 310 -0.56 19.35 -6.43
CA LYS A 310 0.77 19.91 -6.70
C LYS A 310 0.95 21.16 -5.85
N ALA A 311 2.06 21.25 -5.14
CA ALA A 311 2.38 22.38 -4.28
C ALA A 311 2.93 23.57 -5.10
N ASP A 312 2.12 24.14 -5.95
CA ASP A 312 2.43 25.24 -6.86
C ASP A 312 2.26 26.63 -6.22
N ARG A 313 1.87 26.67 -4.95
CA ARG A 313 1.66 27.89 -4.17
C ARG A 313 2.12 27.73 -2.72
N GLU A 314 2.26 28.84 -2.04
CA GLU A 314 2.40 28.84 -0.58
C GLU A 314 1.04 28.64 0.11
N LEU A 315 1.07 27.94 1.24
CA LEU A 315 -0.09 27.75 2.10
C LEU A 315 -0.07 28.79 3.21
N SER A 316 -1.21 29.36 3.57
CA SER A 316 -1.32 30.22 4.75
C SER A 316 -1.05 29.42 6.06
N GLU A 317 -0.80 30.11 7.16
CA GLU A 317 -0.31 29.50 8.42
C GLU A 317 -1.20 28.35 8.92
N ASP A 318 -2.51 28.55 8.90
CA ASP A 318 -3.51 27.57 9.38
C ASP A 318 -4.12 26.72 8.26
N GLU A 319 -3.64 26.86 7.03
CA GLU A 319 -4.21 26.14 5.90
C GLU A 319 -3.74 24.69 5.89
N PRO A 320 -4.65 23.71 5.92
CA PRO A 320 -4.28 22.31 5.78
C PRO A 320 -3.75 22.03 4.38
N ILE A 321 -2.78 21.12 4.28
CA ILE A 321 -2.27 20.66 2.98
C ILE A 321 -3.42 19.93 2.25
N PRO A 322 -3.88 20.41 1.08
CA PRO A 322 -4.95 19.77 0.35
C PRO A 322 -4.57 18.37 -0.14
N ILE A 323 -5.56 17.50 -0.33
CA ILE A 323 -5.40 16.26 -1.10
C ILE A 323 -5.77 16.47 -2.58
N GLY A 324 -6.21 17.68 -2.91
CA GLY A 324 -6.22 18.28 -4.24
C GLY A 324 -7.41 17.91 -5.10
N ARG A 325 -7.15 17.39 -6.29
CA ARG A 325 -8.14 17.04 -7.31
C ARG A 325 -8.01 15.58 -7.73
N PRO A 326 -9.07 14.94 -8.19
CA PRO A 326 -9.00 13.56 -8.70
C PRO A 326 -8.08 13.48 -9.92
N PHE A 327 -7.49 12.29 -10.14
CA PHE A 327 -6.86 11.93 -11.39
C PHE A 327 -7.90 11.86 -12.52
N ASP A 328 -7.46 11.96 -13.75
CA ASP A 328 -8.33 11.72 -14.90
C ASP A 328 -8.96 10.32 -14.82
N ASN A 329 -10.17 10.15 -15.35
CA ASN A 329 -10.99 8.94 -15.21
C ASN A 329 -11.41 8.56 -13.77
N THR A 330 -11.05 9.38 -12.80
CA THR A 330 -11.49 9.23 -11.40
C THR A 330 -12.41 10.40 -11.05
N ASP A 331 -13.50 10.13 -10.37
CA ASP A 331 -14.38 11.17 -9.85
C ASP A 331 -14.54 11.00 -8.33
N ILE A 332 -14.55 12.13 -7.64
CA ILE A 332 -14.75 12.22 -6.20
C ILE A 332 -16.11 12.87 -5.93
N ILE A 333 -16.91 12.18 -5.18
CA ILE A 333 -18.22 12.66 -4.77
C ILE A 333 -18.24 12.76 -3.24
N LEU A 334 -18.60 13.92 -2.71
CA LEU A 334 -18.86 14.07 -1.28
C LEU A 334 -20.33 13.78 -1.03
N ILE A 335 -20.59 12.79 -0.15
CA ILE A 335 -21.95 12.34 0.16
C ILE A 335 -22.21 12.50 1.66
N ASP A 336 -23.30 13.19 1.98
CA ASP A 336 -23.87 13.27 3.32
C ASP A 336 -25.34 12.90 3.26
N GLU A 337 -25.81 11.99 4.14
CA GLU A 337 -27.19 11.48 4.19
C GLU A 337 -27.75 11.04 2.81
N GLY A 338 -26.90 10.48 1.95
CA GLY A 338 -27.28 10.01 0.61
C GLY A 338 -27.40 11.11 -0.44
N LYS A 339 -27.02 12.35 -0.16
CA LYS A 339 -27.05 13.49 -1.06
C LYS A 339 -25.66 14.04 -1.31
N ARG A 340 -25.47 14.72 -2.44
CA ARG A 340 -24.25 15.47 -2.70
C ARG A 340 -24.14 16.64 -1.71
N ALA A 341 -22.95 16.84 -1.16
CA ALA A 341 -22.66 17.88 -0.18
C ALA A 341 -21.30 18.55 -0.48
N GLU A 342 -21.07 19.72 0.11
CA GLU A 342 -19.76 20.40 0.08
C GLU A 342 -18.78 19.80 1.10
N GLN A 343 -19.35 19.16 2.15
CA GLN A 343 -18.63 18.37 3.15
C GLN A 343 -19.37 17.06 3.38
N GLY A 344 -18.66 15.94 3.33
CA GLY A 344 -19.26 14.62 3.50
C GLY A 344 -18.25 13.49 3.36
N GLU A 345 -18.76 12.26 3.31
CA GLU A 345 -17.93 11.08 3.05
C GLU A 345 -17.37 11.13 1.63
N ILE A 346 -16.06 10.98 1.52
CA ILE A 346 -15.38 10.89 0.23
C ILE A 346 -15.76 9.56 -0.41
N CYS A 347 -16.46 9.61 -1.54
CA CYS A 347 -16.80 8.45 -2.34
C CYS A 347 -16.08 8.52 -3.68
N ILE A 348 -15.51 7.42 -4.12
CA ILE A 348 -14.69 7.33 -5.34
C ILE A 348 -15.45 6.53 -6.39
N ARG A 349 -15.48 7.00 -7.63
CA ARG A 349 -15.92 6.24 -8.80
C ARG A 349 -14.91 6.39 -9.93
N GLY A 350 -14.89 5.43 -10.82
CA GLY A 350 -14.04 5.44 -12.01
C GLY A 350 -13.47 4.07 -12.33
N THR A 351 -12.65 4.02 -13.35
CA THR A 351 -11.94 2.80 -13.78
C THR A 351 -10.85 2.37 -12.80
N CYS A 352 -10.44 3.27 -11.90
CA CYS A 352 -9.51 3.01 -10.79
C CYS A 352 -10.07 2.04 -9.73
N LEU A 353 -11.39 1.85 -9.65
CA LEU A 353 -12.00 0.95 -8.66
C LEU A 353 -11.53 -0.49 -8.88
N THR A 354 -11.15 -1.13 -7.78
CA THR A 354 -10.80 -2.55 -7.73
C THR A 354 -12.04 -3.44 -7.85
N MET A 355 -11.83 -4.73 -7.90
CA MET A 355 -12.91 -5.71 -8.01
C MET A 355 -13.62 -6.00 -6.67
N GLY A 356 -13.19 -5.35 -5.59
CA GLY A 356 -13.67 -5.60 -4.24
C GLY A 356 -12.74 -6.50 -3.44
N TYR A 357 -13.32 -7.19 -2.44
CA TYR A 357 -12.55 -8.02 -1.51
C TYR A 357 -12.62 -9.50 -1.89
N TYR A 358 -11.47 -10.13 -1.98
CA TYR A 358 -11.30 -11.54 -2.35
C TYR A 358 -12.01 -12.45 -1.35
N ASN A 359 -12.89 -13.33 -1.85
CA ASN A 359 -13.71 -14.27 -1.07
C ASN A 359 -14.46 -13.57 0.10
N ASP A 360 -14.96 -12.34 -0.13
CA ASP A 360 -15.66 -11.56 0.91
C ASP A 360 -16.75 -10.68 0.28
N LYS A 361 -17.79 -11.32 -0.23
CA LYS A 361 -18.88 -10.63 -0.93
C LYS A 361 -19.60 -9.63 -0.03
N ASP A 362 -19.86 -9.99 1.22
CA ASP A 362 -20.62 -9.13 2.15
C ASP A 362 -19.86 -7.81 2.42
N LYS A 363 -18.54 -7.88 2.64
CA LYS A 363 -17.72 -6.66 2.78
C LYS A 363 -17.61 -5.90 1.47
N THR A 364 -17.56 -6.59 0.34
CA THR A 364 -17.55 -5.94 -0.98
C THR A 364 -18.83 -5.14 -1.17
N ASP A 365 -20.01 -5.76 -0.97
CA ASP A 365 -21.30 -5.12 -1.15
C ASP A 365 -21.53 -3.96 -0.16
N ALA A 366 -20.91 -4.01 1.03
CA ALA A 366 -20.99 -2.94 2.02
C ALA A 366 -20.14 -1.72 1.68
N ALA A 367 -19.01 -1.92 0.98
CA ALA A 367 -18.04 -0.86 0.66
C ALA A 367 -18.22 -0.31 -0.76
N PHE A 368 -18.52 -1.19 -1.73
CA PHE A 368 -18.76 -0.85 -3.13
C PHE A 368 -20.26 -0.86 -3.37
N VAL A 369 -20.86 0.31 -3.29
CA VAL A 369 -22.32 0.47 -3.30
C VAL A 369 -22.81 1.16 -4.57
N GLN A 370 -24.12 1.03 -4.85
CA GLN A 370 -24.77 1.84 -5.86
C GLN A 370 -24.64 3.34 -5.50
N ASN A 371 -24.25 4.16 -6.47
CA ASN A 371 -24.23 5.60 -6.31
C ASN A 371 -25.65 6.12 -6.00
N PRO A 372 -25.92 6.69 -4.81
CA PRO A 372 -27.26 7.15 -4.46
C PRO A 372 -27.72 8.36 -5.28
N LEU A 373 -26.81 9.03 -5.99
CA LEU A 373 -27.12 10.15 -6.87
C LEU A 373 -27.53 9.71 -8.28
N ASN A 374 -27.34 8.43 -8.62
CA ASN A 374 -27.70 7.85 -9.91
C ASN A 374 -28.66 6.68 -9.72
N THR A 375 -29.91 6.87 -10.15
CA THR A 375 -30.96 5.85 -10.09
C THR A 375 -31.31 5.27 -11.45
N ALA A 376 -30.68 5.75 -12.53
CA ALA A 376 -31.03 5.39 -13.91
C ALA A 376 -30.37 4.10 -14.39
N TYR A 377 -29.17 3.80 -13.88
CA TYR A 377 -28.39 2.61 -14.25
C TYR A 377 -27.43 2.22 -13.11
N PRO A 378 -26.93 0.98 -13.10
CA PRO A 378 -25.93 0.54 -12.11
C PRO A 378 -24.63 1.37 -12.24
N GLU A 379 -24.25 2.03 -11.16
CA GLU A 379 -23.01 2.80 -11.05
C GLU A 379 -22.42 2.58 -9.68
N LEU A 380 -21.29 1.88 -9.59
CA LEU A 380 -20.63 1.63 -8.34
C LEU A 380 -19.79 2.82 -7.88
N ILE A 381 -19.84 3.08 -6.58
CA ILE A 381 -18.93 3.97 -5.88
C ILE A 381 -18.29 3.20 -4.72
N TYR A 382 -17.05 3.52 -4.40
CA TYR A 382 -16.38 3.05 -3.19
C TYR A 382 -16.52 4.10 -2.08
N LYS A 383 -17.03 3.68 -0.93
CA LYS A 383 -17.15 4.50 0.29
C LYS A 383 -15.87 4.38 1.10
N THR A 384 -15.11 5.49 1.19
CA THR A 384 -13.78 5.44 1.82
C THR A 384 -13.82 5.40 3.35
N GLY A 385 -14.88 5.88 3.96
CA GLY A 385 -14.95 6.16 5.39
C GLY A 385 -14.20 7.46 5.78
N ASP A 386 -13.57 8.14 4.86
CA ASP A 386 -12.92 9.44 5.05
C ASP A 386 -13.93 10.56 4.87
N ILE A 387 -13.88 11.58 5.70
CA ILE A 387 -14.67 12.79 5.58
C ILE A 387 -13.80 13.90 4.98
N GLY A 388 -14.29 14.55 3.96
CA GLY A 388 -13.62 15.65 3.29
C GLY A 388 -14.53 16.84 3.03
N ARG A 389 -13.93 17.94 2.61
CA ARG A 389 -14.64 19.12 2.10
C ARG A 389 -13.92 19.70 0.90
N ILE A 390 -14.67 20.41 0.05
CA ILE A 390 -14.08 21.24 -0.99
C ILE A 390 -13.81 22.63 -0.40
N ASN A 391 -12.59 23.14 -0.55
CA ASN A 391 -12.22 24.48 -0.13
C ASN A 391 -12.67 25.54 -1.18
N GLU A 392 -12.46 26.82 -0.86
CA GLU A 392 -12.81 27.94 -1.75
C GLU A 392 -12.06 27.94 -3.10
N ARG A 393 -10.98 27.16 -3.22
CA ARG A 393 -10.18 26.98 -4.44
C ARG A 393 -10.61 25.79 -5.27
N GLY A 394 -11.65 25.05 -4.83
CA GLY A 394 -12.10 23.82 -5.47
C GLY A 394 -11.20 22.60 -5.17
N GLU A 395 -10.30 22.70 -4.19
CA GLU A 395 -9.42 21.61 -3.79
C GLU A 395 -10.09 20.77 -2.70
N LEU A 396 -9.96 19.44 -2.80
CA LEU A 396 -10.41 18.53 -1.75
C LEU A 396 -9.46 18.57 -0.55
N VAL A 397 -10.03 18.69 0.63
CA VAL A 397 -9.32 18.69 1.92
C VAL A 397 -9.83 17.54 2.77
N PHE A 398 -8.95 16.72 3.29
CA PHE A 398 -9.26 15.67 4.26
C PHE A 398 -9.52 16.30 5.63
N LEU A 399 -10.56 15.85 6.32
CA LEU A 399 -10.92 16.34 7.65
C LEU A 399 -10.68 15.28 8.74
N CYS A 400 -11.32 14.13 8.63
CA CYS A 400 -11.21 13.05 9.62
C CYS A 400 -11.71 11.72 9.04
N ARG A 401 -11.59 10.66 9.84
CA ARG A 401 -12.23 9.38 9.56
C ARG A 401 -13.56 9.25 10.30
N LYS A 402 -14.50 8.55 9.65
CA LYS A 402 -15.80 8.19 10.21
C LYS A 402 -15.72 7.01 11.19
N ASP A 403 -14.70 6.18 11.04
CA ASP A 403 -14.46 4.95 11.79
C ASP A 403 -13.19 5.04 12.68
N SER A 404 -12.84 3.92 13.30
CA SER A 404 -11.65 3.79 14.16
C SER A 404 -10.38 3.37 13.41
N GLN A 405 -10.39 3.42 12.09
CA GLN A 405 -9.21 3.13 11.29
C GLN A 405 -8.19 4.26 11.39
N ILE A 406 -6.93 3.92 11.46
CA ILE A 406 -5.83 4.88 11.53
C ILE A 406 -4.80 4.62 10.42
N LYS A 407 -3.99 5.63 10.15
CA LYS A 407 -2.76 5.49 9.39
C LYS A 407 -1.59 5.75 10.34
N HIS A 408 -0.73 4.75 10.51
CA HIS A 408 0.40 4.80 11.44
C HIS A 408 1.66 4.23 10.79
N MET A 409 2.71 5.03 10.70
CA MET A 409 3.97 4.69 10.03
C MET A 409 3.78 4.19 8.59
N GLY A 410 2.84 4.81 7.86
CA GLY A 410 2.48 4.44 6.49
C GLY A 410 1.58 3.20 6.36
N HIS A 411 1.23 2.56 7.47
CA HIS A 411 0.35 1.39 7.48
C HIS A 411 -1.09 1.78 7.80
N ARG A 412 -2.03 1.21 7.06
CA ARG A 412 -3.45 1.28 7.37
C ARG A 412 -3.78 0.25 8.44
N ILE A 413 -4.26 0.69 9.60
CA ILE A 413 -4.50 -0.16 10.77
C ILE A 413 -5.95 0.00 11.23
N GLU A 414 -6.64 -1.11 11.34
CA GLU A 414 -7.92 -1.20 12.03
C GLU A 414 -7.66 -1.40 13.52
N LEU A 415 -8.00 -0.44 14.37
CA LEU A 415 -7.82 -0.59 15.82
C LEU A 415 -8.60 -1.79 16.38
N GLY A 416 -9.73 -2.12 15.76
CA GLY A 416 -10.50 -3.32 16.09
C GLY A 416 -9.77 -4.64 15.88
N GLU A 417 -8.79 -4.71 14.97
CA GLU A 417 -7.95 -5.88 14.79
C GLU A 417 -7.05 -6.11 15.99
N ILE A 418 -6.49 -5.03 16.55
CA ILE A 418 -5.67 -5.09 17.78
C ILE A 418 -6.53 -5.51 18.96
N GLU A 419 -7.76 -4.98 19.08
CA GLU A 419 -8.71 -5.35 20.12
C GLU A 419 -9.07 -6.83 20.02
N SER A 420 -9.37 -7.31 18.81
CA SER A 420 -9.69 -8.72 18.55
C SER A 420 -8.52 -9.64 18.90
N ALA A 421 -7.29 -9.26 18.62
CA ALA A 421 -6.11 -10.00 18.99
C ALA A 421 -5.91 -10.00 20.52
N ALA A 422 -6.14 -8.87 21.19
CA ALA A 422 -6.06 -8.78 22.64
C ALA A 422 -7.09 -9.68 23.35
N LEU A 423 -8.30 -9.81 22.79
CA LEU A 423 -9.35 -10.69 23.34
C LEU A 423 -9.00 -12.18 23.23
N LYS A 424 -8.06 -12.58 22.38
CA LYS A 424 -7.55 -13.96 22.31
C LYS A 424 -6.55 -14.27 23.44
N CYS A 425 -6.04 -13.24 24.12
CA CYS A 425 -5.10 -13.43 25.22
C CYS A 425 -5.83 -13.92 26.46
N GLU A 426 -5.33 -15.01 27.08
CA GLU A 426 -5.91 -15.57 28.28
C GLU A 426 -6.02 -14.49 29.38
N GLY A 427 -7.17 -14.45 30.06
CA GLY A 427 -7.42 -13.50 31.15
C GLY A 427 -7.79 -12.07 30.72
N VAL A 428 -7.87 -11.75 29.44
CA VAL A 428 -8.43 -10.48 28.92
C VAL A 428 -9.93 -10.65 28.69
N ARG A 429 -10.76 -9.81 29.32
CA ARG A 429 -12.22 -9.84 29.21
C ARG A 429 -12.76 -8.83 28.22
N SER A 430 -12.14 -7.66 28.14
CA SER A 430 -12.49 -6.63 27.17
C SER A 430 -11.27 -5.76 26.87
N ALA A 431 -11.25 -5.18 25.68
CA ALA A 431 -10.16 -4.34 25.22
C ALA A 431 -10.69 -3.17 24.38
N CYS A 432 -10.02 -2.03 24.46
CA CYS A 432 -10.29 -0.89 23.62
C CYS A 432 -8.97 -0.25 23.21
N CYS A 433 -8.79 -0.04 21.91
CA CYS A 433 -7.59 0.55 21.36
C CYS A 433 -7.88 1.97 20.87
N VAL A 434 -7.01 2.92 21.19
CA VAL A 434 -7.09 4.30 20.72
C VAL A 434 -5.77 4.74 20.10
N TYR A 435 -5.83 5.76 19.27
CA TYR A 435 -4.65 6.36 18.67
C TYR A 435 -4.45 7.76 19.25
N ASP A 436 -3.34 7.93 19.94
CA ASP A 436 -2.85 9.23 20.38
C ASP A 436 -2.20 9.91 19.17
N SER A 437 -2.87 10.91 18.64
CA SER A 437 -2.44 11.63 17.42
C SER A 437 -1.29 12.59 17.67
N GLU A 438 -1.11 13.10 18.89
CA GLU A 438 0.00 13.97 19.27
C GLU A 438 1.27 13.16 19.50
N GLY A 439 1.18 12.10 20.30
CA GLY A 439 2.29 11.17 20.55
C GLY A 439 2.54 10.16 19.42
N LYS A 440 1.71 10.15 18.37
CA LYS A 440 1.77 9.22 17.24
C LYS A 440 1.92 7.77 17.69
N ARG A 441 1.10 7.34 18.63
CA ARG A 441 1.19 6.01 19.23
C ARG A 441 -0.17 5.34 19.40
N ILE A 442 -0.14 4.02 19.34
CA ILE A 442 -1.29 3.16 19.63
C ILE A 442 -1.28 2.86 21.13
N VAL A 443 -2.40 3.05 21.81
CA VAL A 443 -2.59 2.74 23.22
C VAL A 443 -3.72 1.72 23.37
N LEU A 444 -3.45 0.62 24.07
CA LEU A 444 -4.44 -0.42 24.36
C LEU A 444 -4.87 -0.35 25.81
N TYR A 445 -6.16 -0.21 26.06
CA TYR A 445 -6.79 -0.36 27.36
C TYR A 445 -7.38 -1.75 27.48
N ALA A 446 -6.98 -2.50 28.50
CA ALA A 446 -7.44 -3.88 28.72
C ALA A 446 -8.05 -4.07 30.10
N VAL A 447 -9.14 -4.82 30.14
CA VAL A 447 -9.81 -5.24 31.38
C VAL A 447 -9.62 -6.75 31.55
N GLY A 448 -9.14 -7.18 32.70
CA GLY A 448 -8.91 -8.59 32.97
C GLY A 448 -7.82 -8.84 33.98
N GLN A 449 -7.41 -10.10 34.13
CA GLN A 449 -6.40 -10.50 35.11
C GLN A 449 -4.97 -10.45 34.57
N SER A 450 -4.79 -10.57 33.23
CA SER A 450 -3.47 -10.63 32.60
C SER A 450 -2.67 -9.34 32.81
N ALA A 451 -1.37 -9.48 33.02
CA ALA A 451 -0.44 -8.38 33.10
C ALA A 451 -0.19 -7.76 31.70
N PRO A 452 0.11 -6.45 31.60
CA PRO A 452 0.40 -5.80 30.32
C PRO A 452 1.51 -6.50 29.52
N GLU A 453 2.53 -7.01 30.20
CA GLU A 453 3.66 -7.72 29.57
C GLU A 453 3.23 -9.04 28.93
N ALA A 454 2.31 -9.78 29.58
CA ALA A 454 1.75 -11.01 29.06
C ALA A 454 0.87 -10.74 27.83
N ILE A 455 0.05 -9.69 27.87
CA ILE A 455 -0.74 -9.23 26.71
C ILE A 455 0.18 -8.82 25.57
N ALA A 456 1.22 -8.03 25.85
CA ALA A 456 2.20 -7.61 24.83
C ALA A 456 2.94 -8.80 24.18
N ALA A 457 3.26 -9.82 24.96
CA ALA A 457 3.88 -11.05 24.44
C ALA A 457 2.92 -11.80 23.50
N ALA A 458 1.68 -12.00 23.94
CA ALA A 458 0.65 -12.69 23.15
C ALA A 458 0.31 -11.94 21.84
N LEU A 459 0.20 -10.61 21.89
CA LEU A 459 -0.08 -9.80 20.68
C LEU A 459 0.97 -10.01 19.59
N ARG A 460 2.25 -10.25 19.93
CA ARG A 460 3.32 -10.50 18.93
C ARG A 460 3.12 -11.79 18.14
N GLU A 461 2.32 -12.72 18.64
CA GLU A 461 1.99 -13.97 17.94
C GLU A 461 0.97 -13.73 16.81
N TYR A 462 0.16 -12.69 16.91
CA TYR A 462 -0.94 -12.42 15.99
C TYR A 462 -0.73 -11.20 15.11
N LEU A 463 -0.02 -10.17 15.61
CA LEU A 463 0.06 -8.85 14.96
C LEU A 463 1.46 -8.55 14.43
N PRO A 464 1.56 -7.95 13.23
CA PRO A 464 2.80 -7.37 12.75
C PRO A 464 3.32 -6.30 13.70
N ARG A 465 4.62 -6.08 13.70
CA ARG A 465 5.30 -5.18 14.64
C ARG A 465 4.74 -3.74 14.62
N TYR A 466 4.31 -3.24 13.47
CA TYR A 466 3.78 -1.89 13.31
C TYR A 466 2.37 -1.71 13.91
N MET A 467 1.67 -2.79 14.26
CA MET A 467 0.36 -2.78 14.91
C MET A 467 0.45 -2.93 16.43
N LEU A 468 1.64 -3.23 16.98
CA LEU A 468 1.79 -3.43 18.41
C LEU A 468 1.59 -2.11 19.17
N PRO A 469 0.75 -2.10 20.22
CA PRO A 469 0.57 -0.92 21.06
C PRO A 469 1.89 -0.46 21.70
N ALA A 470 2.13 0.85 21.73
CA ALA A 470 3.26 1.44 22.43
C ALA A 470 3.11 1.33 23.95
N SER A 471 1.86 1.34 24.44
CA SER A 471 1.54 1.11 25.85
C SER A 471 0.25 0.29 25.99
N ILE A 472 0.20 -0.50 27.07
CA ILE A 472 -0.97 -1.30 27.46
C ILE A 472 -1.32 -0.89 28.89
N GLU A 473 -2.52 -0.34 29.06
CA GLU A 473 -3.02 0.11 30.37
C GLU A 473 -4.14 -0.81 30.84
N LYS A 474 -4.04 -1.25 32.10
CA LYS A 474 -5.11 -2.00 32.75
C LYS A 474 -6.16 -1.07 33.33
N LEU A 475 -7.41 -1.45 33.12
CA LEU A 475 -8.56 -0.82 33.75
C LEU A 475 -9.40 -1.88 34.47
N ASP A 476 -10.07 -1.47 35.55
CA ASP A 476 -11.05 -2.34 36.21
C ASP A 476 -12.29 -2.53 35.32
N VAL A 477 -12.69 -1.48 34.60
CA VAL A 477 -13.80 -1.44 33.67
C VAL A 477 -13.53 -0.41 32.57
N LEU A 478 -13.93 -0.70 31.33
CA LEU A 478 -13.91 0.28 30.25
C LEU A 478 -14.98 1.37 30.50
N PRO A 479 -14.67 2.66 30.26
CA PRO A 479 -15.69 3.70 30.35
C PRO A 479 -16.73 3.56 29.24
N PHE A 480 -17.98 3.90 29.54
CA PHE A 480 -19.09 3.87 28.60
C PHE A 480 -19.74 5.25 28.47
N THR A 481 -20.18 5.58 27.28
CA THR A 481 -21.02 6.75 27.03
C THR A 481 -22.40 6.56 27.63
N ALA A 482 -23.19 7.61 27.71
CA ALA A 482 -24.58 7.57 28.17
C ALA A 482 -25.45 6.57 27.36
N ASN A 483 -25.08 6.27 26.12
CA ASN A 483 -25.77 5.32 25.24
C ASN A 483 -25.23 3.88 25.34
N GLY A 484 -24.41 3.56 26.32
CA GLY A 484 -23.88 2.21 26.58
C GLY A 484 -22.78 1.75 25.60
N LYS A 485 -22.19 2.64 24.81
CA LYS A 485 -21.01 2.35 23.97
C LYS A 485 -19.72 2.69 24.69
N ILE A 486 -18.63 2.00 24.39
CA ILE A 486 -17.30 2.33 24.94
C ILE A 486 -16.98 3.79 24.62
N ASP A 487 -16.58 4.56 25.61
CA ASP A 487 -16.17 5.97 25.47
C ASP A 487 -14.72 6.07 24.94
N ARG A 488 -14.56 5.80 23.64
CA ARG A 488 -13.26 5.90 22.96
C ARG A 488 -12.71 7.31 22.99
N LYS A 489 -13.57 8.33 23.01
CA LYS A 489 -13.14 9.74 23.06
C LYS A 489 -12.47 10.04 24.40
N GLY A 490 -13.11 9.68 25.51
CA GLY A 490 -12.52 9.85 26.84
C GLY A 490 -11.22 9.06 27.02
N LEU A 491 -11.13 7.85 26.46
CA LEU A 491 -9.90 7.05 26.49
C LEU A 491 -8.79 7.69 25.63
N LYS A 492 -9.11 8.30 24.49
CA LYS A 492 -8.15 9.02 23.66
C LYS A 492 -7.61 10.26 24.38
N GLU A 493 -8.48 11.08 24.97
CA GLU A 493 -8.09 12.24 25.76
C GLU A 493 -7.21 11.87 26.96
N ARG A 494 -7.45 10.70 27.56
CA ARG A 494 -6.61 10.14 28.63
C ARG A 494 -5.21 9.77 28.10
N ALA A 495 -5.12 9.13 26.93
CA ALA A 495 -3.85 8.76 26.31
C ALA A 495 -3.01 10.00 25.97
N GLU A 496 -3.64 11.05 25.44
CA GLU A 496 -2.99 12.32 25.08
C GLU A 496 -2.46 13.07 26.32
N LYS A 497 -3.23 13.10 27.42
CA LYS A 497 -2.81 13.74 28.68
C LYS A 497 -1.68 13.01 29.43
N ALA A 498 -1.47 11.72 29.19
CA ALA A 498 -0.42 10.96 29.86
C ALA A 498 1.00 11.32 29.39
N LEU A 499 1.15 12.21 28.38
CA LEU A 499 2.42 12.74 27.87
C LEU A 499 2.71 14.18 28.32
N SER A 500 1.73 14.90 28.83
CA SER A 500 1.89 16.23 29.41
C SER A 500 2.25 16.13 30.89
#